data_aa2df7daba56e9025dd15c467a781e6a
#
_entry.id   aa2df7daba56e9025dd15c467a781e6a
#
_cell.length_a   1.000
_cell.length_b   1.000
_cell.length_c   1.000
_cell.angle_alpha   90.00
_cell.angle_beta   90.00
_cell.angle_gamma   90.00
#
_symmetry.space_group_name_H-M   'P 1'
#
loop_
_entity.id
_entity.type
_entity.pdbx_description
1 polymer ?
#
loop_
_entity_poly.entity_id
_entity_poly.type
_entity_poly.pdbx_seq_one_letter_code
_entity_poly.pdbx_strand_id
1 'polypeptide(L)'
;MIQNDLNLILPEILLSLFAMLALLFGVYRGQDKKTATLTLATAGLMLIVGMWMIFGGSSSEAAFNNMFISDAFSRYAKALILLSSAAVLIMSLGYMLRHDLGRFEYPILIIFSVVGMMFMVSANDLMVLYLGLELQSLALYVVASIRRESLKSTEAGMKYFVLGALSSGLLFYGASLIYGYSGSTNFQSIIISLDSGSVSLGLMFGMILLVAGLAFKISAVPFHMWTPDVYEGSPTPVTAFLSTAPKIAAMALFARVVYDAFYVLISDWQQVVALMSVLSMFVGAIAAIGQTNIKRLMAYSSIAHMGYAMIGLASGTLLGLQAMLVYMAIYLAMNIGTFAFIMSMERDGQPVTDIGSLSQLGVKQPGRALAMLVLLFSLAGVPPLVGFFGKLYVLRAAYDAGLIWLAVMGVLASVIGAYYYLRLVYLMYFGEKKDLSLDVVKSPILSGFAATAAVVMVIGIINLFGIEAAASLAASSLIN
;
A
#
# COMPACT_ATOMS: atom_id res chain seq x y z
N MET A 1 3.06 34.11 7.53
CA MET A 1 2.77 33.21 6.40
C MET A 1 3.84 32.13 6.28
N ILE A 2 5.05 32.41 5.82
CA ILE A 2 6.12 31.41 5.62
C ILE A 2 6.39 30.51 6.86
N GLN A 3 6.40 31.08 8.06
CA GLN A 3 6.65 30.31 9.29
C GLN A 3 5.54 29.29 9.59
N ASN A 4 4.29 29.62 9.33
CA ASN A 4 3.16 28.70 9.49
C ASN A 4 3.22 27.61 8.41
N ASP A 5 3.54 27.98 7.17
CA ASP A 5 3.70 27.01 6.06
C ASP A 5 4.80 25.98 6.39
N LEU A 6 5.95 26.43 6.92
CA LEU A 6 7.05 25.56 7.34
C LEU A 6 6.66 24.63 8.51
N ASN A 7 5.85 25.10 9.45
CA ASN A 7 5.37 24.28 10.57
C ASN A 7 4.47 23.13 10.07
N LEU A 8 3.68 23.35 9.03
CA LEU A 8 2.79 22.33 8.49
C LEU A 8 3.52 21.19 7.77
N ILE A 9 4.67 21.48 7.12
CA ILE A 9 5.50 20.49 6.44
C ILE A 9 6.70 20.03 7.30
N LEU A 10 6.73 20.40 8.59
CA LEU A 10 7.85 20.08 9.46
C LEU A 10 8.16 18.56 9.53
N PRO A 11 7.16 17.65 9.56
CA PRO A 11 7.42 16.20 9.52
C PRO A 11 8.20 15.76 8.28
N GLU A 12 7.83 16.26 7.10
CA GLU A 12 8.51 15.98 5.82
C GLU A 12 9.92 16.57 5.80
N ILE A 13 10.10 17.78 6.33
CA ILE A 13 11.43 18.42 6.46
C ILE A 13 12.33 17.60 7.37
N LEU A 14 11.84 17.19 8.55
CA LEU A 14 12.63 16.40 9.50
C LEU A 14 13.11 15.08 8.90
N LEU A 15 12.23 14.35 8.20
CA LEU A 15 12.59 13.11 7.53
C LEU A 15 13.60 13.36 6.41
N SER A 16 13.42 14.41 5.61
CA SER A 16 14.32 14.76 4.51
C SER A 16 15.71 15.15 5.00
N LEU A 17 15.79 16.00 6.04
CA LEU A 17 17.06 16.39 6.66
C LEU A 17 17.76 15.17 7.27
N PHE A 18 17.02 14.31 7.97
CA PHE A 18 17.58 13.08 8.51
C PHE A 18 18.13 12.18 7.39
N ALA A 19 17.41 12.01 6.26
CA ALA A 19 17.88 11.23 5.13
C ALA A 19 19.20 11.76 4.55
N MET A 20 19.31 13.08 4.41
CA MET A 20 20.54 13.75 3.93
C MET A 20 21.71 13.54 4.90
N LEU A 21 21.47 13.73 6.21
CA LEU A 21 22.49 13.50 7.25
C LEU A 21 22.88 12.02 7.33
N ALA A 22 21.92 11.10 7.21
CA ALA A 22 22.14 9.66 7.21
C ALA A 22 22.97 9.23 5.99
N LEU A 23 22.75 9.85 4.82
CA LEU A 23 23.55 9.63 3.61
C LEU A 23 25.01 10.05 3.83
N LEU A 24 25.23 11.26 4.33
CA LEU A 24 26.58 11.75 4.63
C LEU A 24 27.27 10.86 5.67
N PHE A 25 26.55 10.49 6.73
CA PHE A 25 27.09 9.60 7.77
C PHE A 25 27.46 8.23 7.19
N GLY A 26 26.60 7.64 6.34
CA GLY A 26 26.86 6.35 5.69
C GLY A 26 28.11 6.40 4.81
N VAL A 27 28.27 7.44 3.98
CA VAL A 27 29.42 7.60 3.08
C VAL A 27 30.73 7.78 3.86
N TYR A 28 30.77 8.63 4.89
CA TYR A 28 32.01 8.99 5.57
C TYR A 28 32.39 8.09 6.74
N ARG A 29 31.44 7.36 7.36
CA ARG A 29 31.66 6.64 8.63
C ARG A 29 31.61 5.13 8.54
N GLY A 30 31.68 4.51 7.36
CA GLY A 30 31.88 3.08 7.29
C GLY A 30 30.87 2.29 6.47
N GLN A 31 30.14 2.97 5.58
CA GLN A 31 29.30 2.33 4.57
C GLN A 31 28.38 1.23 5.17
N ASP A 32 28.38 0.04 4.57
CA ASP A 32 27.47 -1.06 4.92
C ASP A 32 27.61 -1.58 6.36
N LYS A 33 28.74 -1.35 7.04
CA LYS A 33 28.92 -1.73 8.47
C LYS A 33 27.94 -1.01 9.41
N LYS A 34 27.38 0.12 8.99
CA LYS A 34 26.43 0.93 9.78
C LYS A 34 24.98 0.76 9.35
N THR A 35 24.68 -0.13 8.42
CA THR A 35 23.33 -0.39 7.92
C THR A 35 22.34 -0.67 9.05
N ALA A 36 22.72 -1.50 10.03
CA ALA A 36 21.83 -1.82 11.15
C ALA A 36 21.46 -0.58 11.97
N THR A 37 22.45 0.25 12.30
CA THR A 37 22.24 1.49 13.07
C THR A 37 21.35 2.46 12.30
N LEU A 38 21.63 2.67 11.01
CA LEU A 38 20.84 3.55 10.16
C LEU A 38 19.40 3.04 9.99
N THR A 39 19.20 1.74 9.78
CA THR A 39 17.86 1.14 9.64
C THR A 39 17.05 1.33 10.92
N LEU A 40 17.62 1.07 12.10
CA LEU A 40 16.91 1.24 13.37
C LEU A 40 16.66 2.72 13.69
N ALA A 41 17.60 3.62 13.40
CA ALA A 41 17.42 5.05 13.59
C ALA A 41 16.31 5.59 12.67
N THR A 42 16.29 5.15 11.41
CA THR A 42 15.24 5.47 10.44
C THR A 42 13.88 4.99 10.91
N ALA A 43 13.78 3.72 11.32
CA ALA A 43 12.52 3.15 11.83
C ALA A 43 12.06 3.88 13.11
N GLY A 44 12.97 4.20 14.02
CA GLY A 44 12.68 4.95 15.23
C GLY A 44 12.13 6.36 14.93
N LEU A 45 12.76 7.09 14.01
CA LEU A 45 12.28 8.40 13.59
C LEU A 45 10.90 8.33 12.94
N MET A 46 10.66 7.33 12.05
CA MET A 46 9.35 7.13 11.43
C MET A 46 8.27 6.79 12.47
N LEU A 47 8.59 6.03 13.53
CA LEU A 47 7.67 5.76 14.64
C LEU A 47 7.34 7.05 15.39
N ILE A 48 8.34 7.87 15.73
CA ILE A 48 8.13 9.14 16.45
C ILE A 48 7.25 10.07 15.61
N VAL A 49 7.56 10.26 14.34
CA VAL A 49 6.78 11.12 13.44
C VAL A 49 5.38 10.53 13.20
N GLY A 50 5.25 9.19 13.09
CA GLY A 50 3.96 8.52 12.97
C GLY A 50 3.06 8.72 14.19
N MET A 51 3.62 8.63 15.40
CA MET A 51 2.90 8.95 16.64
C MET A 51 2.52 10.42 16.70
N TRP A 52 3.39 11.32 16.25
CA TRP A 52 3.04 12.73 16.13
C TRP A 52 1.84 12.96 15.20
N MET A 53 1.74 12.24 14.06
CA MET A 53 0.57 12.32 13.16
C MET A 53 -0.73 11.88 13.85
N ILE A 54 -0.67 10.86 14.71
CA ILE A 54 -1.85 10.34 15.43
C ILE A 54 -2.33 11.34 16.48
N PHE A 55 -1.41 11.95 17.25
CA PHE A 55 -1.74 12.87 18.35
C PHE A 55 -1.78 14.33 17.92
N GLY A 56 -1.44 14.68 16.69
CA GLY A 56 -1.58 16.01 16.10
C GLY A 56 -3.05 16.42 16.04
N GLY A 57 -3.33 17.70 16.29
CA GLY A 57 -4.70 18.25 16.35
C GLY A 57 -5.55 17.93 15.10
N SER A 58 -6.85 18.22 15.17
CA SER A 58 -7.83 17.97 14.10
C SER A 58 -8.00 19.13 13.11
N SER A 59 -7.26 20.24 13.25
CA SER A 59 -7.37 21.41 12.37
C SER A 59 -7.00 21.06 10.92
N SER A 60 -7.79 21.52 9.97
CA SER A 60 -7.45 21.51 8.53
C SER A 60 -6.78 22.85 8.21
N GLU A 61 -5.54 22.79 7.75
CA GLU A 61 -4.75 23.96 7.39
C GLU A 61 -4.07 23.75 6.05
N ALA A 62 -4.04 24.82 5.24
CA ALA A 62 -3.38 24.80 3.95
C ALA A 62 -2.11 25.66 3.96
N ALA A 63 -1.10 25.26 3.20
CA ALA A 63 0.18 25.93 3.06
C ALA A 63 0.53 26.16 1.58
N PHE A 64 1.51 27.06 1.34
CA PHE A 64 2.06 27.32 0.02
C PHE A 64 0.96 27.67 -1.03
N ASN A 65 0.19 28.70 -0.76
CA ASN A 65 -0.90 29.13 -1.66
C ASN A 65 -1.90 28.00 -1.95
N ASN A 66 -2.23 27.21 -0.92
CA ASN A 66 -3.18 26.11 -1.02
C ASN A 66 -2.70 24.90 -1.86
N MET A 67 -1.39 24.77 -2.11
CA MET A 67 -0.82 23.61 -2.82
C MET A 67 -0.67 22.38 -1.94
N PHE A 68 -0.56 22.56 -0.63
CA PHE A 68 -0.37 21.51 0.39
C PHE A 68 -1.44 21.64 1.48
N ILE A 69 -2.05 20.54 1.88
CA ILE A 69 -3.07 20.51 2.93
C ILE A 69 -2.71 19.52 4.03
N SER A 70 -2.85 19.96 5.28
CA SER A 70 -2.75 19.13 6.48
C SER A 70 -4.12 19.04 7.13
N ASP A 71 -4.82 17.96 6.88
CA ASP A 71 -6.17 17.65 7.37
C ASP A 71 -6.18 16.28 8.10
N ALA A 72 -7.31 15.89 8.65
CA ALA A 72 -7.44 14.59 9.32
C ALA A 72 -7.21 13.42 8.35
N PHE A 73 -7.59 13.56 7.08
CA PHE A 73 -7.38 12.56 6.05
C PHE A 73 -5.88 12.34 5.77
N SER A 74 -5.12 13.40 5.53
CA SER A 74 -3.69 13.30 5.28
C SER A 74 -2.94 12.76 6.49
N ARG A 75 -3.28 13.20 7.71
CA ARG A 75 -2.66 12.70 8.95
C ARG A 75 -2.93 11.22 9.17
N TYR A 76 -4.17 10.75 8.94
CA TYR A 76 -4.51 9.33 9.01
C TYR A 76 -3.67 8.50 8.04
N ALA A 77 -3.61 8.90 6.77
CA ALA A 77 -2.82 8.22 5.76
C ALA A 77 -1.31 8.25 6.08
N LYS A 78 -0.75 9.40 6.49
CA LYS A 78 0.65 9.55 6.90
C LYS A 78 0.99 8.66 8.10
N ALA A 79 0.12 8.57 9.10
CA ALA A 79 0.32 7.67 10.25
C ALA A 79 0.44 6.21 9.80
N LEU A 80 -0.46 5.73 8.94
CA LEU A 80 -0.39 4.37 8.41
C LEU A 80 0.86 4.12 7.56
N ILE A 81 1.25 5.08 6.71
CA ILE A 81 2.47 5.01 5.89
C ILE A 81 3.71 4.91 6.77
N LEU A 82 3.85 5.78 7.76
CA LEU A 82 5.02 5.83 8.64
C LEU A 82 5.13 4.59 9.53
N LEU A 83 4.04 4.17 10.16
CA LEU A 83 4.02 2.98 11.03
C LEU A 83 4.30 1.70 10.24
N SER A 84 3.73 1.56 9.05
CA SER A 84 4.00 0.39 8.22
C SER A 84 5.44 0.36 7.69
N SER A 85 5.96 1.51 7.29
CA SER A 85 7.35 1.63 6.82
C SER A 85 8.34 1.28 7.92
N ALA A 86 8.11 1.79 9.14
CA ALA A 86 8.91 1.45 10.30
C ALA A 86 8.86 -0.06 10.62
N ALA A 87 7.66 -0.65 10.62
CA ALA A 87 7.48 -2.08 10.85
C ALA A 87 8.25 -2.93 9.82
N VAL A 88 8.14 -2.58 8.53
CA VAL A 88 8.88 -3.28 7.47
C VAL A 88 10.38 -3.12 7.63
N LEU A 89 10.90 -1.92 7.96
CA LEU A 89 12.33 -1.71 8.20
C LEU A 89 12.83 -2.57 9.35
N ILE A 90 12.10 -2.65 10.48
CA ILE A 90 12.48 -3.48 11.63
C ILE A 90 12.49 -4.97 11.23
N MET A 91 11.47 -5.43 10.52
CA MET A 91 11.39 -6.82 10.03
C MET A 91 12.50 -7.17 9.04
N SER A 92 12.87 -6.20 8.18
CA SER A 92 13.82 -6.41 7.09
C SER A 92 15.25 -6.58 7.57
N LEU A 93 15.64 -5.96 8.69
CA LEU A 93 17.02 -5.86 9.14
C LEU A 93 17.72 -7.22 9.22
N GLY A 94 17.12 -8.18 9.94
CA GLY A 94 17.71 -9.51 10.09
C GLY A 94 17.83 -10.28 8.78
N TYR A 95 16.86 -10.13 7.89
CA TYR A 95 16.87 -10.74 6.57
C TYR A 95 17.98 -10.13 5.68
N MET A 96 18.05 -8.81 5.62
CA MET A 96 19.03 -8.09 4.78
C MET A 96 20.48 -8.41 5.18
N LEU A 97 20.74 -8.51 6.50
CA LEU A 97 22.07 -8.84 7.00
C LEU A 97 22.45 -10.31 6.73
N ARG A 98 21.52 -11.26 6.90
CA ARG A 98 21.79 -12.69 6.66
C ARG A 98 22.07 -13.00 5.18
N HIS A 99 21.47 -12.28 4.27
CA HIS A 99 21.55 -12.53 2.82
C HIS A 99 22.49 -11.56 2.07
N ASP A 100 23.38 -10.87 2.79
CA ASP A 100 24.35 -9.91 2.25
C ASP A 100 23.72 -8.79 1.40
N LEU A 101 22.53 -8.36 1.80
CA LEU A 101 21.78 -7.26 1.19
C LEU A 101 21.80 -5.99 2.06
N GLY A 102 22.60 -5.99 3.12
CA GLY A 102 22.70 -4.90 4.09
C GLY A 102 23.41 -3.68 3.53
N ARG A 103 22.76 -2.92 2.65
CA ARG A 103 23.28 -1.67 2.09
C ARG A 103 22.78 -0.48 2.89
N PHE A 104 23.68 0.48 3.19
CA PHE A 104 23.30 1.67 3.97
C PHE A 104 22.33 2.58 3.21
N GLU A 105 22.28 2.50 1.88
CA GLU A 105 21.37 3.24 1.03
C GLU A 105 19.91 2.76 1.18
N TYR A 106 19.68 1.50 1.56
CA TYR A 106 18.34 0.93 1.65
C TYR A 106 17.39 1.74 2.56
N PRO A 107 17.70 1.98 3.85
CA PRO A 107 16.82 2.78 4.70
C PRO A 107 16.67 4.23 4.22
N ILE A 108 17.68 4.79 3.56
CA ILE A 108 17.64 6.16 3.03
C ILE A 108 16.67 6.26 1.84
N LEU A 109 16.72 5.30 0.91
CA LEU A 109 15.77 5.23 -0.20
C LEU A 109 14.34 5.02 0.30
N ILE A 110 14.15 4.22 1.35
CA ILE A 110 12.83 4.06 1.99
C ILE A 110 12.33 5.40 2.56
N ILE A 111 13.18 6.20 3.23
CA ILE A 111 12.77 7.54 3.72
C ILE A 111 12.34 8.43 2.55
N PHE A 112 13.12 8.53 1.47
CA PHE A 112 12.74 9.36 0.32
C PHE A 112 11.42 8.90 -0.30
N SER A 113 11.20 7.59 -0.38
CA SER A 113 9.91 7.06 -0.81
C SER A 113 8.78 7.47 0.14
N VAL A 114 9.00 7.41 1.47
CA VAL A 114 8.00 7.82 2.48
C VAL A 114 7.72 9.31 2.42
N VAL A 115 8.72 10.16 2.27
CA VAL A 115 8.55 11.61 2.09
C VAL A 115 7.70 11.89 0.85
N GLY A 116 7.99 11.21 -0.27
CA GLY A 116 7.18 11.30 -1.48
C GLY A 116 5.72 10.92 -1.23
N MET A 117 5.47 9.82 -0.50
CA MET A 117 4.13 9.39 -0.11
C MET A 117 3.42 10.41 0.78
N MET A 118 4.14 11.04 1.70
CA MET A 118 3.57 12.07 2.58
C MET A 118 3.15 13.32 1.78
N PHE A 119 3.95 13.73 0.78
CA PHE A 119 3.54 14.79 -0.15
C PHE A 119 2.33 14.40 -0.98
N MET A 120 2.28 13.15 -1.50
CA MET A 120 1.13 12.66 -2.27
C MET A 120 -0.19 12.81 -1.51
N VAL A 121 -0.24 12.36 -0.25
CA VAL A 121 -1.50 12.36 0.53
C VAL A 121 -1.90 13.74 1.03
N SER A 122 -0.99 14.71 1.04
CA SER A 122 -1.22 16.12 1.36
C SER A 122 -1.32 17.02 0.13
N ALA A 123 -1.23 16.46 -1.09
CA ALA A 123 -1.30 17.26 -2.30
C ALA A 123 -2.70 17.85 -2.50
N ASN A 124 -2.78 19.16 -2.73
CA ASN A 124 -3.97 19.88 -3.15
C ASN A 124 -3.76 20.56 -4.51
N ASP A 125 -2.75 20.09 -5.23
CA ASP A 125 -2.29 20.63 -6.50
C ASP A 125 -1.69 19.50 -7.36
N LEU A 126 -1.89 19.54 -8.68
CA LEU A 126 -1.41 18.53 -9.62
C LEU A 126 0.13 18.42 -9.65
N MET A 127 0.85 19.53 -9.42
CA MET A 127 2.32 19.53 -9.41
C MET A 127 2.86 18.86 -8.15
N VAL A 128 2.28 19.17 -6.98
CA VAL A 128 2.68 18.52 -5.71
C VAL A 128 2.36 17.03 -5.75
N LEU A 129 1.21 16.65 -6.30
CA LEU A 129 0.83 15.26 -6.55
C LEU A 129 1.91 14.54 -7.38
N TYR A 130 2.27 15.13 -8.53
CA TYR A 130 3.22 14.52 -9.47
C TYR A 130 4.61 14.40 -8.85
N LEU A 131 5.13 15.47 -8.23
CA LEU A 131 6.45 15.46 -7.60
C LEU A 131 6.55 14.45 -6.45
N GLY A 132 5.51 14.37 -5.60
CA GLY A 132 5.45 13.39 -4.53
C GLY A 132 5.45 11.95 -5.06
N LEU A 133 4.67 11.70 -6.11
CA LEU A 133 4.56 10.40 -6.78
C LEU A 133 5.89 9.99 -7.44
N GLU A 134 6.59 10.91 -8.08
CA GLU A 134 7.89 10.63 -8.69
C GLU A 134 8.98 10.38 -7.64
N LEU A 135 9.02 11.18 -6.58
CA LEU A 135 9.97 10.99 -5.48
C LEU A 135 9.82 9.59 -4.84
N GLN A 136 8.57 9.16 -4.59
CA GLN A 136 8.29 7.79 -4.15
C GLN A 136 8.80 6.77 -5.16
N SER A 137 8.47 6.94 -6.43
CA SER A 137 8.65 5.94 -7.48
C SER A 137 10.11 5.70 -7.81
N LEU A 138 10.90 6.78 -8.00
CA LEU A 138 12.32 6.69 -8.31
C LEU A 138 13.09 5.93 -7.22
N ALA A 139 12.80 6.20 -5.95
CA ALA A 139 13.39 5.45 -4.84
C ALA A 139 13.04 3.96 -4.91
N LEU A 140 11.77 3.62 -5.21
CA LEU A 140 11.30 2.23 -5.25
C LEU A 140 11.84 1.44 -6.45
N TYR A 141 12.08 2.08 -7.59
CA TYR A 141 12.71 1.41 -8.74
C TYR A 141 14.11 0.90 -8.40
N VAL A 142 14.89 1.71 -7.67
CA VAL A 142 16.23 1.32 -7.21
C VAL A 142 16.15 0.21 -6.16
N VAL A 143 15.24 0.34 -5.18
CA VAL A 143 15.09 -0.65 -4.11
C VAL A 143 14.62 -2.00 -4.66
N ALA A 144 13.76 -2.04 -5.69
CA ALA A 144 13.31 -3.27 -6.32
C ALA A 144 14.46 -4.08 -6.93
N SER A 145 15.51 -3.41 -7.43
CA SER A 145 16.70 -4.02 -8.02
C SER A 145 17.92 -4.07 -7.09
N ILE A 146 17.74 -3.92 -5.77
CA ILE A 146 18.85 -3.80 -4.82
C ILE A 146 19.78 -5.03 -4.79
N ARG A 147 19.26 -6.22 -5.12
CA ARG A 147 20.05 -7.45 -5.28
C ARG A 147 20.66 -7.50 -6.69
N ARG A 148 21.70 -6.73 -6.92
CA ARG A 148 22.33 -6.50 -8.25
C ARG A 148 22.78 -7.78 -8.94
N GLU A 149 23.25 -8.78 -8.18
CA GLU A 149 23.76 -10.07 -8.70
C GLU A 149 22.62 -11.02 -9.13
N SER A 150 21.36 -10.69 -8.87
CA SER A 150 20.21 -11.50 -9.24
C SER A 150 19.56 -10.99 -10.51
N LEU A 151 19.60 -11.81 -11.58
CA LEU A 151 18.91 -11.49 -12.84
C LEU A 151 17.43 -11.20 -12.61
N LYS A 152 16.75 -11.97 -11.75
CA LYS A 152 15.34 -11.74 -11.42
C LYS A 152 15.09 -10.38 -10.75
N SER A 153 15.99 -9.95 -9.85
CA SER A 153 15.86 -8.66 -9.17
C SER A 153 16.11 -7.49 -10.13
N THR A 154 17.12 -7.61 -10.99
CA THR A 154 17.43 -6.60 -12.00
C THR A 154 16.30 -6.47 -13.02
N GLU A 155 15.75 -7.60 -13.49
CA GLU A 155 14.59 -7.64 -14.39
C GLU A 155 13.35 -6.99 -13.72
N ALA A 156 13.10 -7.30 -12.45
CA ALA A 156 12.01 -6.71 -11.68
C ALA A 156 12.13 -5.18 -11.60
N GLY A 157 13.32 -4.66 -11.27
CA GLY A 157 13.57 -3.22 -11.23
C GLY A 157 13.41 -2.56 -12.60
N MET A 158 13.92 -3.19 -13.66
CA MET A 158 13.80 -2.67 -15.03
C MET A 158 12.32 -2.64 -15.49
N LYS A 159 11.57 -3.72 -15.29
CA LYS A 159 10.12 -3.76 -15.61
C LYS A 159 9.36 -2.69 -14.84
N TYR A 160 9.67 -2.54 -13.54
CA TYR A 160 9.00 -1.55 -12.71
C TYR A 160 9.33 -0.12 -13.16
N PHE A 161 10.59 0.16 -13.50
CA PHE A 161 11.00 1.45 -14.01
C PHE A 161 10.35 1.79 -15.36
N VAL A 162 10.43 0.89 -16.35
CA VAL A 162 9.92 1.18 -17.71
C VAL A 162 8.40 1.35 -17.70
N LEU A 163 7.67 0.43 -17.08
CA LEU A 163 6.21 0.52 -17.01
C LEU A 163 5.76 1.67 -16.10
N GLY A 164 6.50 1.94 -15.03
CA GLY A 164 6.25 3.04 -14.14
C GLY A 164 6.46 4.40 -14.79
N ALA A 165 7.54 4.58 -15.56
CA ALA A 165 7.81 5.80 -16.32
C ALA A 165 6.71 6.06 -17.38
N LEU A 166 6.26 5.00 -18.07
CA LEU A 166 5.13 5.12 -18.99
C LEU A 166 3.85 5.58 -18.27
N SER A 167 3.54 4.98 -17.13
CA SER A 167 2.38 5.35 -16.32
C SER A 167 2.46 6.79 -15.80
N SER A 168 3.63 7.21 -15.34
CA SER A 168 3.89 8.59 -14.90
C SER A 168 3.76 9.58 -16.06
N GLY A 169 4.19 9.19 -17.26
CA GLY A 169 3.98 9.99 -18.48
C GLY A 169 2.51 10.17 -18.82
N LEU A 170 1.69 9.11 -18.71
CA LEU A 170 0.23 9.20 -18.90
C LEU A 170 -0.42 10.11 -17.86
N LEU A 171 -0.03 9.98 -16.59
CA LEU A 171 -0.53 10.82 -15.50
C LEU A 171 -0.17 12.29 -15.73
N PHE A 172 1.09 12.57 -16.07
CA PHE A 172 1.55 13.93 -16.32
C PHE A 172 0.87 14.56 -17.54
N TYR A 173 0.67 13.78 -18.61
CA TYR A 173 -0.08 14.24 -19.78
C TYR A 173 -1.55 14.52 -19.42
N GLY A 174 -2.16 13.67 -18.58
CA GLY A 174 -3.49 13.92 -18.03
C GLY A 174 -3.55 15.23 -17.23
N ALA A 175 -2.59 15.46 -16.33
CA ALA A 175 -2.47 16.71 -15.57
C ALA A 175 -2.29 17.94 -16.48
N SER A 176 -1.50 17.82 -17.55
CA SER A 176 -1.30 18.88 -18.54
C SER A 176 -2.60 19.23 -19.29
N LEU A 177 -3.40 18.23 -19.67
CA LEU A 177 -4.71 18.46 -20.28
C LEU A 177 -5.67 19.15 -19.30
N ILE A 178 -5.73 18.67 -18.05
CA ILE A 178 -6.57 19.30 -17.02
C ILE A 178 -6.18 20.76 -16.85
N TYR A 179 -4.88 21.06 -16.72
CA TYR A 179 -4.39 22.44 -16.65
C TYR A 179 -4.77 23.26 -17.91
N GLY A 180 -4.59 22.69 -19.08
CA GLY A 180 -4.88 23.37 -20.34
C GLY A 180 -6.36 23.78 -20.51
N TYR A 181 -7.29 22.99 -19.96
CA TYR A 181 -8.73 23.23 -20.06
C TYR A 181 -9.33 23.93 -18.84
N SER A 182 -8.76 23.77 -17.64
CA SER A 182 -9.23 24.44 -16.42
C SER A 182 -8.51 25.76 -16.11
N GLY A 183 -7.30 25.95 -16.67
CA GLY A 183 -6.43 27.10 -16.39
C GLY A 183 -5.72 27.03 -15.03
N SER A 184 -5.87 25.95 -14.26
CA SER A 184 -5.27 25.82 -12.92
C SER A 184 -4.75 24.40 -12.64
N THR A 185 -3.74 24.31 -11.78
CA THR A 185 -3.25 23.04 -11.21
C THR A 185 -3.87 22.74 -9.83
N ASN A 186 -4.44 23.74 -9.18
CA ASN A 186 -5.03 23.62 -7.85
C ASN A 186 -6.40 22.92 -7.91
N PHE A 187 -6.65 21.94 -7.03
CA PHE A 187 -7.85 21.10 -7.06
C PHE A 187 -9.14 21.90 -6.87
N GLN A 188 -9.16 22.87 -5.95
CA GLN A 188 -10.35 23.70 -5.74
C GLN A 188 -10.65 24.60 -6.95
N SER A 189 -9.63 25.11 -7.61
CA SER A 189 -9.83 25.89 -8.83
C SER A 189 -10.32 25.04 -9.99
N ILE A 190 -9.87 23.79 -10.07
CA ILE A 190 -10.33 22.81 -11.06
C ILE A 190 -11.82 22.53 -10.86
N ILE A 191 -12.27 22.22 -9.63
CA ILE A 191 -13.68 21.92 -9.36
C ILE A 191 -14.58 23.13 -9.66
N ILE A 192 -14.15 24.36 -9.34
CA ILE A 192 -14.88 25.58 -9.68
C ILE A 192 -15.02 25.74 -11.20
N SER A 193 -13.96 25.43 -11.97
CA SER A 193 -14.02 25.49 -13.44
C SER A 193 -14.98 24.46 -14.04
N LEU A 194 -15.13 23.30 -13.38
CA LEU A 194 -16.07 22.25 -13.78
C LEU A 194 -17.54 22.63 -13.49
N ASP A 195 -17.78 23.32 -12.38
CA ASP A 195 -19.13 23.69 -11.94
C ASP A 195 -19.68 24.87 -12.75
N SER A 196 -18.80 25.74 -13.30
CA SER A 196 -19.18 26.97 -14.01
C SER A 196 -19.43 26.82 -15.51
N GLY A 197 -19.19 25.65 -16.13
CA GLY A 197 -19.27 25.48 -17.58
C GLY A 197 -19.62 24.10 -18.08
N SER A 198 -19.72 23.95 -19.40
CA SER A 198 -19.82 22.63 -20.02
C SER A 198 -18.46 21.90 -19.90
N VAL A 199 -18.49 20.71 -19.36
CA VAL A 199 -17.27 19.86 -19.24
C VAL A 199 -16.72 19.56 -20.63
N SER A 200 -15.50 20.01 -20.91
CA SER A 200 -14.86 19.74 -22.20
C SER A 200 -14.39 18.30 -22.30
N LEU A 201 -14.48 17.72 -23.50
CA LEU A 201 -13.92 16.38 -23.78
C LEU A 201 -12.44 16.29 -23.41
N GLY A 202 -11.65 17.36 -23.62
CA GLY A 202 -10.24 17.38 -23.29
C GLY A 202 -9.97 17.25 -21.79
N LEU A 203 -10.79 17.85 -20.94
CA LEU A 203 -10.72 17.72 -19.50
C LEU A 203 -11.09 16.30 -19.04
N MET A 204 -12.14 15.69 -19.63
CA MET A 204 -12.50 14.30 -19.36
C MET A 204 -11.37 13.33 -19.74
N PHE A 205 -10.74 13.54 -20.91
CA PHE A 205 -9.55 12.75 -21.30
C PHE A 205 -8.40 12.94 -20.29
N GLY A 206 -8.18 14.17 -19.83
CA GLY A 206 -7.19 14.46 -18.80
C GLY A 206 -7.45 13.68 -17.51
N MET A 207 -8.69 13.68 -17.02
CA MET A 207 -9.11 12.92 -15.85
C MET A 207 -8.90 11.40 -16.04
N ILE A 208 -9.29 10.84 -17.19
CA ILE A 208 -9.12 9.40 -17.47
C ILE A 208 -7.64 9.01 -17.48
N LEU A 209 -6.76 9.81 -18.10
CA LEU A 209 -5.33 9.56 -18.12
C LEU A 209 -4.71 9.66 -16.72
N LEU A 210 -5.14 10.62 -15.92
CA LEU A 210 -4.71 10.76 -14.53
C LEU A 210 -5.15 9.54 -13.70
N VAL A 211 -6.41 9.11 -13.85
CA VAL A 211 -6.95 7.89 -13.21
C VAL A 211 -6.18 6.64 -13.67
N ALA A 212 -5.81 6.52 -14.94
CA ALA A 212 -5.00 5.41 -15.44
C ALA A 212 -3.61 5.36 -14.77
N GLY A 213 -2.97 6.51 -14.58
CA GLY A 213 -1.70 6.60 -13.85
C GLY A 213 -1.83 6.20 -12.36
N LEU A 214 -2.89 6.64 -11.70
CA LEU A 214 -3.19 6.25 -10.31
C LEU A 214 -3.53 4.75 -10.21
N ALA A 215 -4.28 4.20 -11.17
CA ALA A 215 -4.61 2.78 -11.25
C ALA A 215 -3.36 1.90 -11.36
N PHE A 216 -2.34 2.33 -12.10
CA PHE A 216 -1.04 1.66 -12.13
C PHE A 216 -0.40 1.60 -10.73
N LYS A 217 -0.41 2.69 -9.97
CA LYS A 217 0.22 2.75 -8.64
C LYS A 217 -0.47 1.84 -7.62
N ILE A 218 -1.80 1.71 -7.69
CA ILE A 218 -2.53 0.74 -6.84
C ILE A 218 -2.51 -0.69 -7.39
N SER A 219 -1.96 -0.91 -8.59
CA SER A 219 -2.01 -2.19 -9.32
C SER A 219 -3.41 -2.63 -9.72
N ALA A 220 -4.28 -1.70 -10.08
CA ALA A 220 -5.60 -2.01 -10.58
C ALA A 220 -5.54 -2.54 -12.03
N VAL A 221 -6.41 -3.49 -12.36
CA VAL A 221 -6.57 -3.97 -13.74
C VAL A 221 -7.21 -2.87 -14.59
N PRO A 222 -6.68 -2.59 -15.81
CA PRO A 222 -5.69 -3.36 -16.56
C PRO A 222 -4.21 -3.01 -16.29
N PHE A 223 -3.91 -2.05 -15.45
CA PHE A 223 -2.56 -1.51 -15.22
C PHE A 223 -1.74 -2.28 -14.17
N HIS A 224 -2.07 -3.54 -13.91
CA HIS A 224 -1.51 -4.40 -12.86
C HIS A 224 -0.28 -5.21 -13.27
N MET A 225 0.06 -5.29 -14.56
CA MET A 225 0.99 -6.28 -15.14
C MET A 225 2.39 -6.28 -14.51
N TRP A 226 2.83 -5.16 -13.96
CA TRP A 226 4.11 -5.04 -13.31
C TRP A 226 4.20 -5.80 -11.97
N THR A 227 3.08 -5.90 -11.24
CA THR A 227 3.06 -6.30 -9.83
C THR A 227 3.49 -7.74 -9.58
N PRO A 228 3.03 -8.76 -10.34
CA PRO A 228 3.47 -10.14 -10.10
C PRO A 228 4.96 -10.34 -10.31
N ASP A 229 5.52 -9.78 -11.37
CA ASP A 229 6.93 -9.93 -11.73
C ASP A 229 7.84 -9.17 -10.76
N VAL A 230 7.45 -7.96 -10.35
CA VAL A 230 8.21 -7.13 -9.39
C VAL A 230 8.16 -7.74 -7.99
N TYR A 231 7.02 -8.26 -7.55
CA TYR A 231 6.92 -8.91 -6.23
C TYR A 231 7.73 -10.20 -6.19
N GLU A 232 7.70 -11.01 -7.23
CA GLU A 232 8.49 -12.23 -7.29
C GLU A 232 10.00 -11.95 -7.34
N GLY A 233 10.43 -11.01 -8.19
CA GLY A 233 11.83 -10.73 -8.47
C GLY A 233 12.55 -9.94 -7.38
N SER A 234 11.87 -9.00 -6.72
CA SER A 234 12.47 -8.18 -5.65
C SER A 234 12.77 -9.01 -4.40
N PRO A 235 13.75 -8.63 -3.57
CA PRO A 235 13.93 -9.25 -2.24
C PRO A 235 12.65 -9.18 -1.40
N THR A 236 12.41 -10.18 -0.55
CA THR A 236 11.15 -10.27 0.22
C THR A 236 10.86 -9.05 1.09
N PRO A 237 11.83 -8.40 1.77
CA PRO A 237 11.59 -7.15 2.50
C PRO A 237 11.10 -6.01 1.61
N VAL A 238 11.64 -5.92 0.39
CA VAL A 238 11.21 -4.93 -0.60
C VAL A 238 9.77 -5.20 -1.05
N THR A 239 9.45 -6.47 -1.32
CA THR A 239 8.07 -6.88 -1.64
C THR A 239 7.10 -6.54 -0.51
N ALA A 240 7.50 -6.76 0.75
CA ALA A 240 6.71 -6.37 1.93
C ALA A 240 6.43 -4.87 1.95
N PHE A 241 7.44 -4.04 1.66
CA PHE A 241 7.28 -2.60 1.58
C PHE A 241 6.33 -2.20 0.43
N LEU A 242 6.56 -2.72 -0.78
CA LEU A 242 5.72 -2.44 -1.96
C LEU A 242 4.24 -2.82 -1.76
N SER A 243 3.97 -3.83 -0.94
CA SER A 243 2.61 -4.31 -0.64
C SER A 243 1.89 -3.52 0.46
N THR A 244 2.56 -2.60 1.15
CA THR A 244 2.04 -1.88 2.32
C THR A 244 1.94 -0.38 2.10
N ALA A 245 2.92 0.40 2.54
CA ALA A 245 2.89 1.86 2.52
C ALA A 245 2.56 2.48 1.15
N PRO A 246 3.17 2.04 0.02
CA PRO A 246 2.87 2.60 -1.30
C PRO A 246 1.41 2.41 -1.74
N LYS A 247 0.78 1.29 -1.33
CA LYS A 247 -0.64 1.02 -1.64
C LYS A 247 -1.57 1.97 -0.90
N ILE A 248 -1.27 2.25 0.38
CA ILE A 248 -2.04 3.21 1.19
C ILE A 248 -1.91 4.61 0.59
N ALA A 249 -0.68 5.05 0.30
CA ALA A 249 -0.43 6.37 -0.27
C ALA A 249 -1.16 6.56 -1.61
N ALA A 250 -1.08 5.57 -2.50
CA ALA A 250 -1.71 5.63 -3.81
C ALA A 250 -3.25 5.59 -3.72
N MET A 251 -3.83 4.76 -2.83
CA MET A 251 -5.29 4.74 -2.60
C MET A 251 -5.79 6.05 -1.98
N ALA A 252 -5.07 6.59 -0.99
CA ALA A 252 -5.41 7.87 -0.38
C ALA A 252 -5.31 9.01 -1.39
N LEU A 253 -4.25 9.05 -2.21
CA LEU A 253 -4.12 10.03 -3.27
C LEU A 253 -5.25 9.91 -4.29
N PHE A 254 -5.61 8.68 -4.68
CA PHE A 254 -6.71 8.46 -5.62
C PHE A 254 -8.02 9.00 -5.06
N ALA A 255 -8.33 8.71 -3.80
CA ALA A 255 -9.50 9.27 -3.14
C ALA A 255 -9.47 10.80 -3.13
N ARG A 256 -8.34 11.41 -2.70
CA ARG A 256 -8.21 12.87 -2.67
C ARG A 256 -8.47 13.50 -4.05
N VAL A 257 -7.88 12.94 -5.10
CA VAL A 257 -8.05 13.46 -6.46
C VAL A 257 -9.51 13.42 -6.91
N VAL A 258 -10.21 12.30 -6.72
CA VAL A 258 -11.58 12.17 -7.21
C VAL A 258 -12.58 12.98 -6.39
N TYR A 259 -12.32 13.20 -5.09
CA TYR A 259 -13.20 13.97 -4.23
C TYR A 259 -12.87 15.47 -4.23
N ASP A 260 -11.60 15.89 -4.22
CA ASP A 260 -11.22 17.30 -4.13
C ASP A 260 -11.15 17.99 -5.50
N ALA A 261 -10.85 17.26 -6.59
CA ALA A 261 -10.75 17.86 -7.93
C ALA A 261 -11.90 17.49 -8.87
N PHE A 262 -12.49 16.29 -8.72
CA PHE A 262 -13.45 15.77 -9.71
C PHE A 262 -14.78 15.31 -9.10
N TYR A 263 -15.18 15.82 -7.92
CA TYR A 263 -16.45 15.44 -7.29
C TYR A 263 -17.66 15.72 -8.18
N VAL A 264 -17.64 16.81 -8.95
CA VAL A 264 -18.72 17.18 -9.90
C VAL A 264 -18.90 16.09 -10.97
N LEU A 265 -17.84 15.36 -11.32
CA LEU A 265 -17.84 14.28 -12.32
C LEU A 265 -18.03 12.88 -11.71
N ILE A 266 -18.69 12.78 -10.55
CA ILE A 266 -18.85 11.51 -9.83
C ILE A 266 -19.53 10.44 -10.70
N SER A 267 -20.52 10.80 -11.52
CA SER A 267 -21.22 9.87 -12.42
C SER A 267 -20.29 9.25 -13.47
N ASP A 268 -19.22 9.95 -13.85
CA ASP A 268 -18.29 9.53 -14.90
C ASP A 268 -17.17 8.65 -14.31
N TRP A 269 -16.42 9.15 -13.31
CA TRP A 269 -15.33 8.40 -12.74
C TRP A 269 -15.79 7.19 -11.90
N GLN A 270 -16.98 7.22 -11.30
CA GLN A 270 -17.56 6.12 -10.53
C GLN A 270 -17.65 4.83 -11.37
N GLN A 271 -18.14 4.95 -12.61
CA GLN A 271 -18.27 3.79 -13.51
C GLN A 271 -16.91 3.18 -13.86
N VAL A 272 -15.92 4.02 -14.11
CA VAL A 272 -14.54 3.59 -14.42
C VAL A 272 -13.92 2.87 -13.22
N VAL A 273 -14.03 3.46 -12.02
CA VAL A 273 -13.51 2.87 -10.78
C VAL A 273 -14.23 1.56 -10.46
N ALA A 274 -15.56 1.49 -10.62
CA ALA A 274 -16.33 0.27 -10.40
C ALA A 274 -15.92 -0.85 -11.37
N LEU A 275 -15.73 -0.54 -12.66
CA LEU A 275 -15.24 -1.51 -13.65
C LEU A 275 -13.84 -2.02 -13.28
N MET A 276 -12.89 -1.12 -12.97
CA MET A 276 -11.54 -1.49 -12.54
C MET A 276 -11.56 -2.33 -11.25
N SER A 277 -12.46 -2.03 -10.33
CA SER A 277 -12.67 -2.80 -9.09
C SER A 277 -13.04 -4.24 -9.41
N VAL A 278 -14.09 -4.46 -10.21
CA VAL A 278 -14.53 -5.82 -10.62
C VAL A 278 -13.42 -6.57 -11.33
N LEU A 279 -12.80 -5.96 -12.34
CA LEU A 279 -11.71 -6.59 -13.08
C LEU A 279 -10.55 -6.98 -12.15
N SER A 280 -10.17 -6.11 -11.22
CA SER A 280 -9.09 -6.37 -10.27
C SER A 280 -9.40 -7.51 -9.31
N MET A 281 -10.63 -7.57 -8.80
CA MET A 281 -11.07 -8.65 -7.93
C MET A 281 -11.04 -10.00 -8.65
N PHE A 282 -11.60 -10.09 -9.86
CA PHE A 282 -11.66 -11.37 -10.60
C PHE A 282 -10.31 -11.80 -11.15
N VAL A 283 -9.56 -10.90 -11.80
CA VAL A 283 -8.24 -11.23 -12.34
C VAL A 283 -7.29 -11.62 -11.22
N GLY A 284 -7.29 -10.86 -10.11
CA GLY A 284 -6.48 -11.19 -8.95
C GLY A 284 -6.84 -12.54 -8.33
N ALA A 285 -8.13 -12.82 -8.15
CA ALA A 285 -8.59 -14.08 -7.57
C ALA A 285 -8.27 -15.29 -8.47
N ILE A 286 -8.57 -15.22 -9.77
CA ILE A 286 -8.38 -16.33 -10.72
C ILE A 286 -6.89 -16.59 -10.96
N ALA A 287 -6.11 -15.53 -11.20
CA ALA A 287 -4.68 -15.69 -11.49
C ALA A 287 -3.86 -16.19 -10.29
N ALA A 288 -4.31 -15.94 -9.05
CA ALA A 288 -3.68 -16.46 -7.84
C ALA A 288 -3.77 -18.00 -7.73
N ILE A 289 -4.82 -18.62 -8.29
CA ILE A 289 -5.07 -20.08 -8.18
C ILE A 289 -3.91 -20.89 -8.74
N GLY A 290 -3.36 -20.50 -9.89
CA GLY A 290 -2.29 -21.24 -10.58
C GLY A 290 -0.88 -20.97 -10.05
N GLN A 291 -0.69 -20.13 -9.03
CA GLN A 291 0.64 -19.75 -8.59
C GLN A 291 1.31 -20.84 -7.73
N THR A 292 2.61 -21.01 -7.95
CA THR A 292 3.50 -21.87 -7.16
C THR A 292 4.46 -21.09 -6.28
N ASN A 293 4.70 -19.82 -6.60
CA ASN A 293 5.51 -18.89 -5.84
C ASN A 293 4.63 -18.05 -4.90
N ILE A 294 4.93 -18.06 -3.58
CA ILE A 294 4.11 -17.37 -2.57
C ILE A 294 4.12 -15.86 -2.74
N LYS A 295 5.23 -15.24 -3.18
CA LYS A 295 5.30 -13.79 -3.41
C LYS A 295 4.45 -13.39 -4.62
N ARG A 296 4.46 -14.20 -5.66
CA ARG A 296 3.62 -13.99 -6.86
C ARG A 296 2.13 -14.20 -6.53
N LEU A 297 1.81 -15.19 -5.69
CA LEU A 297 0.45 -15.36 -5.17
C LEU A 297 0.01 -14.13 -4.38
N MET A 298 0.86 -13.59 -3.49
CA MET A 298 0.56 -12.39 -2.72
C MET A 298 0.45 -11.13 -3.60
N ALA A 299 1.11 -11.09 -4.74
CA ALA A 299 0.93 -10.02 -5.72
C ALA A 299 -0.50 -10.02 -6.31
N TYR A 300 -1.00 -11.18 -6.74
CA TYR A 300 -2.37 -11.31 -7.22
C TYR A 300 -3.40 -11.10 -6.11
N SER A 301 -3.10 -11.57 -4.88
CA SER A 301 -3.86 -11.23 -3.69
C SER A 301 -3.96 -9.71 -3.50
N SER A 302 -2.84 -8.99 -3.61
CA SER A 302 -2.80 -7.52 -3.51
C SER A 302 -3.68 -6.85 -4.58
N ILE A 303 -3.63 -7.33 -5.83
CA ILE A 303 -4.48 -6.83 -6.92
C ILE A 303 -5.96 -6.99 -6.56
N ALA A 304 -6.37 -8.17 -6.06
CA ALA A 304 -7.74 -8.43 -5.64
C ALA A 304 -8.15 -7.53 -4.48
N HIS A 305 -7.29 -7.35 -3.47
CA HIS A 305 -7.56 -6.50 -2.31
C HIS A 305 -7.70 -5.02 -2.68
N MET A 306 -6.90 -4.53 -3.63
CA MET A 306 -7.11 -3.16 -4.16
C MET A 306 -8.45 -3.05 -4.89
N GLY A 307 -8.90 -4.12 -5.56
CA GLY A 307 -10.25 -4.22 -6.10
C GLY A 307 -11.32 -4.02 -5.04
N TYR A 308 -11.21 -4.67 -3.88
CA TYR A 308 -12.14 -4.46 -2.76
C TYR A 308 -12.08 -3.04 -2.18
N ALA A 309 -10.88 -2.48 -2.01
CA ALA A 309 -10.74 -1.10 -1.56
C ALA A 309 -11.42 -0.11 -2.52
N MET A 310 -11.30 -0.35 -3.84
CA MET A 310 -11.98 0.45 -4.86
C MET A 310 -13.51 0.33 -4.82
N ILE A 311 -14.12 -0.71 -4.26
CA ILE A 311 -15.56 -0.75 -4.03
C ILE A 311 -15.99 0.42 -3.13
N GLY A 312 -15.24 0.64 -2.03
CA GLY A 312 -15.51 1.76 -1.14
C GLY A 312 -15.37 3.12 -1.85
N LEU A 313 -14.33 3.28 -2.68
CA LEU A 313 -14.13 4.49 -3.46
C LEU A 313 -15.26 4.69 -4.50
N ALA A 314 -15.62 3.64 -5.25
CA ALA A 314 -16.67 3.67 -6.26
C ALA A 314 -18.06 3.96 -5.68
N SER A 315 -18.29 3.74 -4.39
CA SER A 315 -19.55 4.10 -3.74
C SER A 315 -19.83 5.61 -3.80
N GLY A 316 -18.81 6.47 -3.91
CA GLY A 316 -18.98 7.91 -4.07
C GLY A 316 -19.60 8.60 -2.84
N THR A 317 -19.55 7.97 -1.68
CA THR A 317 -20.20 8.46 -0.45
C THR A 317 -19.21 8.54 0.71
N LEU A 318 -19.56 9.32 1.73
CA LEU A 318 -18.78 9.41 2.97
C LEU A 318 -18.56 8.03 3.61
N LEU A 319 -19.61 7.19 3.67
CA LEU A 319 -19.53 5.83 4.19
C LEU A 319 -18.60 4.94 3.36
N GLY A 320 -18.61 5.12 2.02
CA GLY A 320 -17.73 4.41 1.12
C GLY A 320 -16.26 4.78 1.33
N LEU A 321 -15.96 6.06 1.48
CA LEU A 321 -14.62 6.55 1.77
C LEU A 321 -14.13 6.06 3.13
N GLN A 322 -14.97 6.13 4.18
CA GLN A 322 -14.66 5.58 5.50
C GLN A 322 -14.38 4.07 5.42
N ALA A 323 -15.23 3.31 4.73
CA ALA A 323 -15.05 1.87 4.54
C ALA A 323 -13.73 1.53 3.82
N MET A 324 -13.36 2.30 2.80
CA MET A 324 -12.07 2.17 2.10
C MET A 324 -10.89 2.40 3.06
N LEU A 325 -10.92 3.44 3.88
CA LEU A 325 -9.85 3.76 4.83
C LEU A 325 -9.69 2.68 5.90
N VAL A 326 -10.80 2.20 6.46
CA VAL A 326 -10.81 1.06 7.41
C VAL A 326 -10.23 -0.19 6.74
N TYR A 327 -10.66 -0.48 5.50
CA TYR A 327 -10.18 -1.63 4.74
C TYR A 327 -8.67 -1.57 4.52
N MET A 328 -8.12 -0.40 4.15
CA MET A 328 -6.68 -0.22 3.94
C MET A 328 -5.87 -0.42 5.23
N ALA A 329 -6.36 0.02 6.38
CA ALA A 329 -5.71 -0.23 7.66
C ALA A 329 -5.69 -1.73 8.04
N ILE A 330 -6.80 -2.43 7.82
CA ILE A 330 -6.91 -3.89 8.04
C ILE A 330 -5.96 -4.64 7.09
N TYR A 331 -5.99 -4.29 5.81
CA TYR A 331 -5.11 -4.86 4.79
C TYR A 331 -3.63 -4.71 5.15
N LEU A 332 -3.24 -3.56 5.68
CA LEU A 332 -1.89 -3.29 6.15
C LEU A 332 -1.45 -4.29 7.23
N ALA A 333 -2.26 -4.45 8.28
CA ALA A 333 -1.94 -5.35 9.38
C ALA A 333 -1.82 -6.81 8.91
N MET A 334 -2.73 -7.26 8.03
CA MET A 334 -2.67 -8.60 7.43
C MET A 334 -1.37 -8.81 6.64
N ASN A 335 -0.98 -7.83 5.81
CA ASN A 335 0.23 -7.96 4.98
C ASN A 335 1.51 -7.93 5.80
N ILE A 336 1.63 -7.07 6.81
CA ILE A 336 2.80 -7.04 7.71
C ILE A 336 3.00 -8.43 8.31
N GLY A 337 1.97 -9.05 8.87
CA GLY A 337 2.05 -10.38 9.46
C GLY A 337 2.40 -11.47 8.43
N THR A 338 1.76 -11.44 7.27
CA THR A 338 1.98 -12.42 6.20
C THR A 338 3.40 -12.32 5.64
N PHE A 339 3.92 -11.11 5.39
CA PHE A 339 5.28 -10.94 4.92
C PHE A 339 6.33 -11.20 6.00
N ALA A 340 6.03 -10.97 7.29
CA ALA A 340 6.88 -11.42 8.38
C ALA A 340 7.05 -12.95 8.36
N PHE A 341 5.97 -13.68 8.11
CA PHE A 341 6.03 -15.14 7.92
C PHE A 341 6.83 -15.49 6.66
N ILE A 342 6.56 -14.87 5.50
CA ILE A 342 7.26 -15.18 4.23
C ILE A 342 8.76 -14.89 4.34
N MET A 343 9.18 -13.80 4.99
CA MET A 343 10.59 -13.51 5.27
C MET A 343 11.27 -14.56 6.15
N SER A 344 10.51 -15.33 6.92
CA SER A 344 11.01 -16.43 7.74
C SER A 344 11.02 -17.79 7.03
N MET A 345 10.65 -17.86 5.75
CA MET A 345 10.72 -19.08 4.94
C MET A 345 12.13 -19.26 4.40
N GLU A 346 12.93 -20.04 5.10
CA GLU A 346 14.32 -20.36 4.73
C GLU A 346 14.51 -21.88 4.71
N ARG A 347 15.45 -22.35 3.89
CA ARG A 347 15.95 -23.72 3.84
C ARG A 347 17.45 -23.69 3.60
N ASP A 348 18.21 -24.38 4.45
CA ASP A 348 19.67 -24.38 4.42
C ASP A 348 20.24 -22.94 4.41
N GLY A 349 19.59 -22.03 5.15
CA GLY A 349 19.95 -20.62 5.24
C GLY A 349 19.63 -19.80 3.98
N GLN A 350 18.93 -20.36 2.98
CA GLN A 350 18.54 -19.66 1.77
C GLN A 350 17.02 -19.36 1.75
N PRO A 351 16.59 -18.19 1.24
CA PRO A 351 15.17 -17.85 1.17
C PRO A 351 14.44 -18.75 0.18
N VAL A 352 13.31 -19.29 0.62
CA VAL A 352 12.44 -20.15 -0.18
C VAL A 352 11.10 -19.47 -0.40
N THR A 353 10.64 -19.49 -1.65
CA THR A 353 9.35 -18.88 -2.04
C THR A 353 8.38 -19.88 -2.66
N ASP A 354 8.76 -21.16 -2.74
CA ASP A 354 7.89 -22.22 -3.24
C ASP A 354 6.80 -22.57 -2.21
N ILE A 355 5.53 -22.59 -2.67
CA ILE A 355 4.36 -22.91 -1.85
C ILE A 355 4.40 -24.36 -1.37
N GLY A 356 4.96 -25.29 -2.16
CA GLY A 356 5.08 -26.69 -1.79
C GLY A 356 5.93 -26.92 -0.52
N SER A 357 6.82 -25.98 -0.19
CA SER A 357 7.64 -25.99 1.01
C SER A 357 6.85 -25.80 2.32
N LEU A 358 5.59 -25.35 2.21
CA LEU A 358 4.69 -25.21 3.37
C LEU A 358 4.09 -26.56 3.82
N SER A 359 4.29 -27.65 3.06
CA SER A 359 3.69 -28.94 3.34
C SER A 359 4.03 -29.42 4.76
N GLN A 360 3.00 -29.79 5.53
CA GLN A 360 3.09 -30.27 6.91
C GLN A 360 3.76 -29.31 7.92
N LEU A 361 3.72 -28.00 7.66
CA LEU A 361 4.22 -27.00 8.59
C LEU A 361 3.51 -27.09 9.95
N GLY A 362 2.21 -27.43 9.97
CA GLY A 362 1.40 -27.59 11.19
C GLY A 362 1.94 -28.64 12.15
N VAL A 363 2.58 -29.70 11.63
CA VAL A 363 3.20 -30.75 12.44
C VAL A 363 4.57 -30.32 12.97
N LYS A 364 5.39 -29.68 12.12
CA LYS A 364 6.78 -29.33 12.45
C LYS A 364 6.91 -28.05 13.26
N GLN A 365 6.08 -27.05 12.96
CA GLN A 365 6.12 -25.71 13.56
C GLN A 365 4.69 -25.19 13.82
N PRO A 366 3.94 -25.76 14.77
CA PRO A 366 2.50 -25.52 14.95
C PRO A 366 2.15 -24.05 15.23
N GLY A 367 2.96 -23.33 16.02
CA GLY A 367 2.71 -21.94 16.33
C GLY A 367 2.82 -21.01 15.10
N ARG A 368 3.82 -21.26 14.22
CA ARG A 368 3.96 -20.51 12.96
C ARG A 368 2.83 -20.83 11.98
N ALA A 369 2.45 -22.11 11.89
CA ALA A 369 1.35 -22.54 11.05
C ALA A 369 0.02 -21.94 11.52
N LEU A 370 -0.22 -21.86 12.83
CA LEU A 370 -1.42 -21.23 13.39
C LEU A 370 -1.47 -19.72 13.08
N ALA A 371 -0.37 -19.00 13.28
CA ALA A 371 -0.32 -17.57 12.95
C ALA A 371 -0.63 -17.34 11.45
N MET A 372 0.00 -18.13 10.57
CA MET A 372 -0.25 -18.02 9.12
C MET A 372 -1.68 -18.43 8.74
N LEU A 373 -2.26 -19.45 9.39
CA LEU A 373 -3.67 -19.85 9.20
C LEU A 373 -4.60 -18.68 9.49
N VAL A 374 -4.45 -18.03 10.64
CA VAL A 374 -5.28 -16.87 11.04
C VAL A 374 -5.16 -15.74 10.02
N LEU A 375 -3.93 -15.42 9.58
CA LEU A 375 -3.70 -14.38 8.57
C LEU A 375 -4.33 -14.72 7.22
N LEU A 376 -4.18 -15.97 6.74
CA LEU A 376 -4.78 -16.42 5.48
C LEU A 376 -6.31 -16.44 5.54
N PHE A 377 -6.88 -16.86 6.66
CA PHE A 377 -8.35 -16.82 6.86
C PHE A 377 -8.86 -15.38 6.91
N SER A 378 -8.11 -14.47 7.54
CA SER A 378 -8.45 -13.05 7.55
C SER A 378 -8.39 -12.45 6.14
N LEU A 379 -7.36 -12.74 5.34
CA LEU A 379 -7.24 -12.33 3.92
C LEU A 379 -8.38 -12.93 3.07
N ALA A 380 -8.76 -14.17 3.30
CA ALA A 380 -9.91 -14.80 2.65
C ALA A 380 -11.22 -14.11 3.00
N GLY A 381 -11.31 -13.51 4.19
CA GLY A 381 -12.52 -12.89 4.71
C GLY A 381 -13.42 -13.90 5.40
N VAL A 382 -12.86 -14.80 6.22
CA VAL A 382 -13.60 -15.80 6.98
C VAL A 382 -14.02 -15.20 8.33
N PRO A 383 -15.34 -15.21 8.69
CA PRO A 383 -15.77 -14.81 10.02
C PRO A 383 -15.15 -15.74 11.10
N PRO A 384 -14.85 -15.25 12.28
CA PRO A 384 -15.08 -13.93 12.86
C PRO A 384 -13.88 -12.97 12.74
N LEU A 385 -12.95 -13.19 11.82
CA LEU A 385 -11.72 -12.40 11.73
C LEU A 385 -11.95 -11.00 11.14
N VAL A 386 -11.08 -10.06 11.50
CA VAL A 386 -11.18 -8.63 11.13
C VAL A 386 -11.24 -8.42 9.62
N GLY A 387 -10.54 -9.24 8.82
CA GLY A 387 -10.58 -9.14 7.35
C GLY A 387 -11.97 -9.36 6.74
N PHE A 388 -12.83 -10.16 7.38
CA PHE A 388 -14.24 -10.28 6.99
C PHE A 388 -14.98 -8.96 7.15
N PHE A 389 -14.80 -8.28 8.28
CA PHE A 389 -15.47 -6.99 8.53
C PHE A 389 -14.99 -5.91 7.56
N GLY A 390 -13.68 -5.90 7.22
CA GLY A 390 -13.17 -5.01 6.19
C GLY A 390 -13.92 -5.17 4.87
N LYS A 391 -14.07 -6.42 4.37
CA LYS A 391 -14.85 -6.70 3.16
C LYS A 391 -16.33 -6.32 3.33
N LEU A 392 -16.91 -6.64 4.47
CA LEU A 392 -18.31 -6.33 4.75
C LEU A 392 -18.60 -4.83 4.70
N TYR A 393 -17.70 -4.00 5.25
CA TYR A 393 -17.86 -2.54 5.24
C TYR A 393 -17.91 -1.98 3.81
N VAL A 394 -16.97 -2.37 2.94
CA VAL A 394 -16.96 -1.87 1.56
C VAL A 394 -18.14 -2.40 0.74
N LEU A 395 -18.55 -3.66 0.95
CA LEU A 395 -19.70 -4.25 0.27
C LEU A 395 -21.02 -3.58 0.72
N ARG A 396 -21.15 -3.30 2.01
CA ARG A 396 -22.30 -2.57 2.57
C ARG A 396 -22.36 -1.15 2.03
N ALA A 397 -21.23 -0.43 1.96
CA ALA A 397 -21.19 0.90 1.39
C ALA A 397 -21.63 0.94 -0.08
N ALA A 398 -21.25 -0.08 -0.88
CA ALA A 398 -21.72 -0.21 -2.25
C ALA A 398 -23.23 -0.49 -2.33
N TYR A 399 -23.76 -1.34 -1.43
CA TYR A 399 -25.20 -1.63 -1.33
C TYR A 399 -26.00 -0.37 -0.98
N ASP A 400 -25.55 0.37 0.05
CA ASP A 400 -26.20 1.59 0.52
C ASP A 400 -26.12 2.73 -0.54
N ALA A 401 -25.09 2.72 -1.39
CA ALA A 401 -24.95 3.63 -2.54
C ALA A 401 -25.76 3.22 -3.79
N GLY A 402 -26.54 2.13 -3.73
CA GLY A 402 -27.32 1.64 -4.86
C GLY A 402 -26.53 0.80 -5.88
N LEU A 403 -25.22 0.58 -5.66
CA LEU A 403 -24.35 -0.25 -6.52
C LEU A 403 -24.45 -1.75 -6.15
N ILE A 404 -25.67 -2.27 -6.08
CA ILE A 404 -25.95 -3.66 -5.65
C ILE A 404 -25.20 -4.67 -6.51
N TRP A 405 -25.13 -4.43 -7.82
CA TRP A 405 -24.40 -5.28 -8.76
C TRP A 405 -22.92 -5.39 -8.41
N LEU A 406 -22.27 -4.27 -7.98
CA LEU A 406 -20.86 -4.24 -7.58
C LEU A 406 -20.65 -5.05 -6.28
N ALA A 407 -21.55 -4.92 -5.31
CA ALA A 407 -21.54 -5.72 -4.08
C ALA A 407 -21.64 -7.22 -4.38
N VAL A 408 -22.56 -7.63 -5.27
CA VAL A 408 -22.72 -9.04 -5.69
C VAL A 408 -21.44 -9.55 -6.35
N MET A 409 -20.84 -8.80 -7.27
CA MET A 409 -19.59 -9.16 -7.91
C MET A 409 -18.44 -9.30 -6.89
N GLY A 410 -18.40 -8.42 -5.88
CA GLY A 410 -17.43 -8.51 -4.79
C GLY A 410 -17.59 -9.81 -3.97
N VAL A 411 -18.81 -10.21 -3.65
CA VAL A 411 -19.07 -11.50 -2.96
C VAL A 411 -18.61 -12.68 -3.81
N LEU A 412 -18.97 -12.71 -5.09
CA LEU A 412 -18.57 -13.79 -6.01
C LEU A 412 -17.04 -13.90 -6.12
N ALA A 413 -16.35 -12.76 -6.29
CA ALA A 413 -14.90 -12.73 -6.34
C ALA A 413 -14.26 -13.20 -5.02
N SER A 414 -14.89 -12.91 -3.86
CA SER A 414 -14.42 -13.36 -2.54
C SER A 414 -14.49 -14.88 -2.40
N VAL A 415 -15.53 -15.52 -2.91
CA VAL A 415 -15.67 -16.97 -2.90
C VAL A 415 -14.56 -17.62 -3.75
N ILE A 416 -14.31 -17.08 -4.94
CA ILE A 416 -13.21 -17.56 -5.79
C ILE A 416 -11.86 -17.36 -5.08
N GLY A 417 -11.65 -16.20 -4.49
CA GLY A 417 -10.43 -15.85 -3.78
C GLY A 417 -10.17 -16.71 -2.54
N ALA A 418 -11.20 -17.16 -1.84
CA ALA A 418 -11.04 -18.05 -0.70
C ALA A 418 -10.30 -19.35 -1.04
N TYR A 419 -10.46 -19.86 -2.27
CA TYR A 419 -9.85 -21.11 -2.71
C TYR A 419 -8.34 -21.13 -2.58
N TYR A 420 -7.63 -20.13 -3.08
CA TYR A 420 -6.17 -20.16 -3.04
C TYR A 420 -5.61 -19.96 -1.62
N TYR A 421 -6.28 -19.24 -0.74
CA TYR A 421 -5.89 -19.15 0.67
C TYR A 421 -6.13 -20.47 1.40
N LEU A 422 -7.29 -21.10 1.20
CA LEU A 422 -7.60 -22.41 1.77
C LEU A 422 -6.65 -23.49 1.25
N ARG A 423 -6.22 -23.42 -0.01
CA ARG A 423 -5.19 -24.31 -0.57
C ARG A 423 -3.87 -24.21 0.22
N LEU A 424 -3.41 -23.01 0.60
CA LEU A 424 -2.21 -22.85 1.43
C LEU A 424 -2.40 -23.50 2.80
N VAL A 425 -3.55 -23.26 3.44
CA VAL A 425 -3.91 -23.85 4.73
C VAL A 425 -3.94 -25.38 4.63
N TYR A 426 -4.58 -25.91 3.58
CA TYR A 426 -4.63 -27.35 3.33
C TYR A 426 -3.22 -27.95 3.23
N LEU A 427 -2.33 -27.33 2.47
CA LEU A 427 -0.94 -27.78 2.35
C LEU A 427 -0.21 -27.76 3.70
N MET A 428 -0.40 -26.74 4.50
CA MET A 428 0.27 -26.62 5.81
C MET A 428 -0.14 -27.72 6.80
N TYR A 429 -1.39 -28.17 6.76
CA TYR A 429 -1.90 -29.14 7.75
C TYR A 429 -2.08 -30.55 7.20
N PHE A 430 -2.45 -30.69 5.93
CA PHE A 430 -2.86 -31.97 5.31
C PHE A 430 -1.99 -32.34 4.08
N GLY A 431 -0.99 -31.54 3.73
CA GLY A 431 -0.12 -31.82 2.59
C GLY A 431 0.69 -33.10 2.79
N GLU A 432 1.16 -33.67 1.69
CA GLU A 432 2.02 -34.86 1.72
C GLU A 432 3.35 -34.59 2.44
N LYS A 433 3.90 -35.61 3.10
CA LYS A 433 5.24 -35.53 3.67
C LYS A 433 6.26 -35.36 2.54
N LYS A 434 6.89 -34.20 2.49
CA LYS A 434 8.05 -33.96 1.63
C LYS A 434 9.30 -33.85 2.52
N ASP A 435 10.42 -34.38 2.06
CA ASP A 435 11.72 -34.24 2.75
C ASP A 435 12.21 -32.77 2.80
N LEU A 436 11.56 -31.91 2.04
CA LEU A 436 11.85 -30.48 1.87
C LEU A 436 11.16 -29.63 2.93
N SER A 437 11.62 -29.69 4.18
CA SER A 437 11.06 -28.85 5.25
C SER A 437 11.72 -27.48 5.34
N LEU A 438 10.93 -26.50 5.80
CA LEU A 438 11.46 -25.18 6.16
C LEU A 438 12.28 -25.26 7.46
N ASP A 439 13.36 -24.50 7.51
CA ASP A 439 14.19 -24.35 8.70
C ASP A 439 13.40 -23.70 9.84
N VAL A 440 13.81 -24.02 11.08
CA VAL A 440 13.33 -23.29 12.25
C VAL A 440 14.13 -21.99 12.36
N VAL A 441 13.68 -20.96 11.68
CA VAL A 441 14.32 -19.64 11.75
C VAL A 441 14.09 -19.03 13.13
N LYS A 442 15.16 -18.87 13.90
CA LYS A 442 15.13 -18.23 15.22
C LYS A 442 15.19 -16.70 15.08
N SER A 443 14.16 -16.09 14.49
CA SER A 443 14.02 -14.64 14.46
C SER A 443 12.83 -14.23 15.35
N PRO A 444 13.08 -13.78 16.59
CA PRO A 444 12.01 -13.36 17.49
C PRO A 444 11.22 -12.17 16.92
N ILE A 445 11.89 -11.30 16.16
CA ILE A 445 11.26 -10.14 15.52
C ILE A 445 10.20 -10.60 14.51
N LEU A 446 10.55 -11.45 13.55
CA LEU A 446 9.62 -11.93 12.53
C LEU A 446 8.46 -12.72 13.14
N SER A 447 8.77 -13.60 14.10
CA SER A 447 7.76 -14.37 14.84
C SER A 447 6.84 -13.46 15.65
N GLY A 448 7.40 -12.42 16.26
CA GLY A 448 6.64 -11.41 17.00
C GLY A 448 5.66 -10.66 16.11
N PHE A 449 6.10 -10.13 14.95
CA PHE A 449 5.22 -9.44 14.01
C PHE A 449 4.12 -10.35 13.47
N ALA A 450 4.44 -11.60 13.08
CA ALA A 450 3.44 -12.55 12.59
C ALA A 450 2.42 -12.91 13.67
N ALA A 451 2.86 -13.16 14.92
CA ALA A 451 1.98 -13.46 16.02
C ALA A 451 1.10 -12.26 16.43
N THR A 452 1.70 -11.07 16.54
CA THR A 452 0.95 -9.83 16.87
C THR A 452 -0.10 -9.55 15.82
N ALA A 453 0.24 -9.63 14.53
CA ALA A 453 -0.72 -9.43 13.45
C ALA A 453 -1.85 -10.48 13.50
N ALA A 454 -1.54 -11.75 13.77
CA ALA A 454 -2.56 -12.80 13.93
C ALA A 454 -3.48 -12.51 15.13
N VAL A 455 -2.92 -12.09 16.27
CA VAL A 455 -3.70 -11.70 17.46
C VAL A 455 -4.59 -10.49 17.17
N VAL A 456 -4.07 -9.47 16.47
CA VAL A 456 -4.86 -8.30 16.03
C VAL A 456 -6.03 -8.73 15.14
N MET A 457 -5.85 -9.72 14.26
CA MET A 457 -6.94 -10.23 13.42
C MET A 457 -8.03 -10.95 14.21
N VAL A 458 -7.72 -11.50 15.38
CA VAL A 458 -8.71 -12.17 16.25
C VAL A 458 -9.38 -11.18 17.20
N ILE A 459 -8.58 -10.35 17.89
CA ILE A 459 -9.09 -9.46 18.96
C ILE A 459 -9.68 -8.17 18.37
N GLY A 460 -9.20 -7.74 17.21
CA GLY A 460 -9.62 -6.48 16.57
C GLY A 460 -11.11 -6.40 16.20
N ILE A 461 -11.85 -7.51 16.31
CA ILE A 461 -13.31 -7.53 16.21
C ILE A 461 -13.95 -6.63 17.28
N ILE A 462 -13.28 -6.46 18.42
CA ILE A 462 -13.73 -5.58 19.50
C ILE A 462 -13.30 -4.15 19.16
N ASN A 463 -14.22 -3.37 18.57
CA ASN A 463 -14.08 -1.93 18.28
C ASN A 463 -12.92 -1.54 17.30
N LEU A 464 -12.32 -2.46 16.54
CA LEU A 464 -11.22 -2.22 15.58
C LEU A 464 -10.13 -1.27 16.13
N PHE A 465 -9.89 -1.29 17.44
CA PHE A 465 -8.92 -0.42 18.13
C PHE A 465 -9.08 1.10 17.85
N GLY A 466 -10.32 1.57 17.59
CA GLY A 466 -10.60 2.97 17.28
C GLY A 466 -10.30 3.39 15.83
N ILE A 467 -9.87 2.47 14.97
CA ILE A 467 -9.59 2.75 13.55
C ILE A 467 -10.83 3.27 12.82
N GLU A 468 -12.02 2.76 13.17
CA GLU A 468 -13.28 3.19 12.57
C GLU A 468 -13.59 4.67 12.86
N ALA A 469 -13.41 5.11 14.11
CA ALA A 469 -13.59 6.51 14.49
C ALA A 469 -12.58 7.42 13.79
N ALA A 470 -11.30 7.01 13.74
CA ALA A 470 -10.26 7.77 13.05
C ALA A 470 -10.51 7.85 11.53
N ALA A 471 -10.97 6.76 10.91
CA ALA A 471 -11.32 6.73 9.49
C ALA A 471 -12.56 7.59 9.20
N SER A 472 -13.54 7.63 10.11
CA SER A 472 -14.72 8.51 9.99
C SER A 472 -14.32 9.98 10.01
N LEU A 473 -13.48 10.38 10.97
CA LEU A 473 -12.94 11.75 11.04
C LEU A 473 -12.12 12.10 9.79
N ALA A 474 -11.31 11.16 9.30
CA ALA A 474 -10.53 11.34 8.08
C ALA A 474 -11.44 11.50 6.85
N ALA A 475 -12.46 10.65 6.71
CA ALA A 475 -13.40 10.71 5.60
C ALA A 475 -14.21 12.03 5.60
N SER A 476 -14.68 12.47 6.77
CA SER A 476 -15.43 13.72 6.90
C SER A 476 -14.59 14.97 6.64
N SER A 477 -13.26 14.90 6.77
CA SER A 477 -12.41 16.05 6.43
C SER A 477 -12.13 16.18 4.92
N LEU A 478 -12.41 15.15 4.13
CA LEU A 478 -12.25 15.16 2.68
C LEU A 478 -13.58 15.46 1.98
N ILE A 479 -14.69 14.97 2.52
CA ILE A 479 -16.04 15.20 1.97
C ILE A 479 -16.77 16.09 2.96
N ASN A 480 -16.77 17.39 2.74
CA ASN A 480 -17.53 18.40 3.48
C ASN A 480 -18.81 18.78 2.75
#